data_9812b8d1cadc3ec0b1ea70d920e77ad3
#
_entry.id   9812b8d1cadc3ec0b1ea70d920e77ad3
#
_cell.length_a   1.000
_cell.length_b   1.000
_cell.length_c   1.000
_cell.angle_alpha   90.00
_cell.angle_beta   90.00
_cell.angle_gamma   90.00
#
_symmetry.space_group_name_H-M   'P 1'
#
loop_
_entity.id
_entity.type
_entity.pdbx_description
1 polymer ?
#
loop_
_entity_poly.entity_id
_entity_poly.type
_entity_poly.pdbx_seq_one_letter_code
_entity_poly.pdbx_strand_id
1 'polypeptide(L)'
;MNTSDKKKEKTKTLKKKLLLKLNQNANISKESIKVNKHLKEMKKMKKMKKLIIVDNLNPNSNTTLMKKKTKRFNEEFIDILSELTDIMVSKGEPFRAKAYRDAVEVIIKYDGDINTANQLEGKKGIGKTILTKLNEYIETGTLQILEKERKNPITVLTKVHGIGPKKAKQLVDIGIESIDDLKKNQTKNEIDELLTDNIKLGIKYFDNIEKRIPREEIKKYKSIFDNLFNENTSLVGTQFDIVGSYRRGNKTSGDIDIIITNNKNNKEIFKNVIDILIEKNIIIEVLSLGKVKSLTICKLPNETPRRVDFLYSPPDEYYFALLYFTGSK
;
A
#
# COMPACT_ATOMS: atom_id res chain seq x y z
N MET A 1 -49.41 -6.62 15.47
CA MET A 1 -48.55 -6.00 14.42
C MET A 1 -48.89 -6.65 13.09
N ASN A 2 -49.46 -5.88 12.17
CA ASN A 2 -50.06 -6.35 10.93
C ASN A 2 -48.99 -6.85 9.93
N THR A 3 -49.29 -7.93 9.23
CA THR A 3 -48.44 -8.53 8.16
C THR A 3 -48.04 -7.54 7.06
N SER A 4 -48.79 -6.47 6.88
CA SER A 4 -48.55 -5.35 5.96
C SER A 4 -47.35 -4.52 6.37
N ASP A 5 -47.12 -4.28 7.67
CA ASP A 5 -46.03 -3.43 8.15
C ASP A 5 -44.67 -4.15 8.07
N LYS A 6 -44.65 -5.46 8.35
CA LYS A 6 -43.42 -6.27 8.16
C LYS A 6 -43.02 -6.36 6.68
N LYS A 7 -43.96 -6.32 5.74
CA LYS A 7 -43.69 -6.34 4.30
C LYS A 7 -43.09 -4.99 3.84
N LYS A 8 -43.58 -3.86 4.37
CA LYS A 8 -43.06 -2.52 4.07
C LYS A 8 -41.65 -2.31 4.62
N GLU A 9 -41.35 -2.84 5.80
CA GLU A 9 -40.05 -2.73 6.44
C GLU A 9 -38.97 -3.58 5.72
N LYS A 10 -39.34 -4.82 5.30
CA LYS A 10 -38.46 -5.65 4.44
C LYS A 10 -38.16 -4.97 3.09
N THR A 11 -39.14 -4.32 2.48
CA THR A 11 -38.99 -3.63 1.20
C THR A 11 -38.07 -2.38 1.35
N LYS A 12 -38.18 -1.62 2.46
CA LYS A 12 -37.26 -0.50 2.77
C LYS A 12 -35.85 -0.98 2.98
N THR A 13 -35.66 -2.08 3.69
CA THR A 13 -34.33 -2.65 3.95
C THR A 13 -33.68 -3.18 2.67
N LEU A 14 -34.45 -3.83 1.78
CA LEU A 14 -33.97 -4.27 0.46
C LEU A 14 -33.56 -3.09 -0.44
N LYS A 15 -34.38 -2.03 -0.50
CA LYS A 15 -34.05 -0.81 -1.26
C LYS A 15 -32.79 -0.15 -0.74
N LYS A 16 -32.59 -0.09 0.58
CA LYS A 16 -31.38 0.48 1.18
C LYS A 16 -30.12 -0.36 0.86
N LYS A 17 -30.23 -1.69 0.86
CA LYS A 17 -29.16 -2.61 0.43
C LYS A 17 -28.84 -2.49 -1.07
N LEU A 18 -29.85 -2.30 -1.92
CA LEU A 18 -29.68 -2.12 -3.36
C LEU A 18 -29.00 -0.79 -3.69
N LEU A 19 -29.40 0.30 -3.01
CA LEU A 19 -28.77 1.62 -3.15
C LEU A 19 -27.28 1.61 -2.71
N LEU A 20 -26.97 0.91 -1.63
CA LEU A 20 -25.58 0.74 -1.18
C LEU A 20 -24.74 -0.03 -2.21
N LYS A 21 -25.28 -1.10 -2.80
CA LYS A 21 -24.61 -1.84 -3.88
C LYS A 21 -24.42 -1.00 -5.15
N LEU A 22 -25.42 -0.20 -5.54
CA LEU A 22 -25.35 0.68 -6.70
C LEU A 22 -24.31 1.80 -6.50
N ASN A 23 -24.20 2.35 -5.29
CA ASN A 23 -23.18 3.35 -4.96
C ASN A 23 -21.77 2.76 -4.90
N GLN A 24 -21.63 1.50 -4.44
CA GLN A 24 -20.35 0.78 -4.50
C GLN A 24 -19.91 0.51 -5.95
N ASN A 25 -20.84 0.07 -6.82
CA ASN A 25 -20.55 -0.15 -8.23
C ASN A 25 -20.26 1.16 -9.00
N ALA A 26 -20.94 2.27 -8.65
CA ALA A 26 -20.67 3.58 -9.23
C ALA A 26 -19.30 4.14 -8.83
N ASN A 27 -18.79 3.83 -7.64
CA ASN A 27 -17.44 4.20 -7.21
C ASN A 27 -16.37 3.35 -7.93
N ILE A 28 -16.61 2.05 -8.12
CA ILE A 28 -15.73 1.16 -8.89
C ILE A 28 -15.63 1.64 -10.35
N SER A 29 -16.75 2.03 -10.98
CA SER A 29 -16.76 2.54 -12.35
C SER A 29 -16.03 3.89 -12.49
N LYS A 30 -16.11 4.77 -11.49
CA LYS A 30 -15.37 6.04 -11.47
C LYS A 30 -13.88 5.85 -11.30
N GLU A 31 -13.45 4.86 -10.52
CA GLU A 31 -12.03 4.49 -10.38
C GLU A 31 -11.49 3.84 -11.66
N SER A 32 -12.27 2.96 -12.30
CA SER A 32 -11.91 2.37 -13.60
C SER A 32 -11.74 3.42 -14.70
N ILE A 33 -12.58 4.46 -14.71
CA ILE A 33 -12.46 5.59 -15.65
C ILE A 33 -11.18 6.40 -15.37
N LYS A 34 -10.82 6.63 -14.10
CA LYS A 34 -9.57 7.31 -13.73
C LYS A 34 -8.34 6.51 -14.14
N VAL A 35 -8.34 5.18 -13.92
CA VAL A 35 -7.26 4.28 -14.33
C VAL A 35 -7.11 4.27 -15.85
N ASN A 36 -8.21 4.18 -16.61
CA ASN A 36 -8.18 4.23 -18.08
C ASN A 36 -7.65 5.57 -18.63
N LYS A 37 -7.96 6.68 -17.97
CA LYS A 37 -7.42 8.00 -18.36
C LYS A 37 -5.91 8.05 -18.13
N HIS A 38 -5.45 7.54 -16.99
CA HIS A 38 -4.03 7.48 -16.64
C HIS A 38 -3.23 6.55 -17.58
N LEU A 39 -3.80 5.42 -17.99
CA LEU A 39 -3.21 4.51 -18.98
C LEU A 39 -3.06 5.16 -20.39
N LYS A 40 -4.03 5.98 -20.80
CA LYS A 40 -3.93 6.74 -22.06
C LYS A 40 -2.79 7.75 -22.01
N GLU A 41 -2.61 8.43 -20.89
CA GLU A 41 -1.53 9.40 -20.67
C GLU A 41 -0.15 8.70 -20.63
N MET A 42 -0.02 7.55 -19.97
CA MET A 42 1.21 6.76 -19.97
C MET A 42 1.59 6.23 -21.36
N LYS A 43 0.61 5.80 -22.18
CA LYS A 43 0.85 5.40 -23.57
C LYS A 43 1.35 6.57 -24.42
N LYS A 44 0.82 7.78 -24.19
CA LYS A 44 1.27 9.01 -24.85
C LYS A 44 2.70 9.37 -24.46
N MET A 45 3.07 9.23 -23.16
CA MET A 45 4.44 9.46 -22.69
C MET A 45 5.44 8.43 -23.22
N LYS A 46 5.07 7.13 -23.31
CA LYS A 46 5.95 6.12 -23.95
C LYS A 46 6.22 6.41 -25.41
N LYS A 47 5.23 6.93 -26.15
CA LYS A 47 5.37 7.32 -27.55
C LYS A 47 6.30 8.53 -27.70
N MET A 48 6.20 9.51 -26.79
CA MET A 48 7.12 10.67 -26.76
C MET A 48 8.55 10.28 -26.38
N LYS A 49 8.77 9.41 -25.38
CA LYS A 49 10.11 8.91 -25.03
C LYS A 49 10.78 8.17 -26.20
N LYS A 50 10.01 7.44 -27.03
CA LYS A 50 10.55 6.75 -28.22
C LYS A 50 10.96 7.74 -29.32
N LEU A 51 10.31 8.89 -29.43
CA LEU A 51 10.71 9.96 -30.35
C LEU A 51 12.00 10.68 -29.90
N ILE A 52 12.17 10.91 -28.60
CA ILE A 52 13.36 11.60 -28.05
C ILE A 52 14.64 10.73 -28.18
N ILE A 53 14.52 9.40 -28.18
CA ILE A 53 15.67 8.49 -28.34
C ILE A 53 16.21 8.50 -29.77
N VAL A 54 15.40 8.86 -30.76
CA VAL A 54 15.81 8.87 -32.17
C VAL A 54 16.59 10.15 -32.55
N ASP A 55 16.37 11.27 -31.85
CA ASP A 55 17.03 12.54 -32.17
C ASP A 55 18.42 12.72 -31.53
N ASN A 56 18.89 11.78 -30.70
CA ASN A 56 20.18 11.86 -29.99
C ASN A 56 21.32 11.03 -30.63
N LEU A 57 21.20 10.61 -31.89
CA LEU A 57 22.26 9.93 -32.62
C LEU A 57 22.91 10.87 -33.66
N ASN A 58 23.60 11.91 -33.20
CA ASN A 58 24.53 12.63 -34.04
C ASN A 58 25.89 12.78 -33.31
N PRO A 59 26.94 12.04 -33.74
CA PRO A 59 28.24 12.08 -33.09
C PRO A 59 29.14 13.11 -33.78
N ASN A 60 29.12 14.36 -33.33
CA ASN A 60 30.27 15.26 -33.54
C ASN A 60 29.99 16.63 -32.86
N SER A 61 30.43 16.75 -31.60
CA SER A 61 30.94 18.01 -31.08
C SER A 61 31.69 17.74 -29.76
N ASN A 62 33.01 17.79 -29.82
CA ASN A 62 33.88 17.88 -28.67
C ASN A 62 33.64 19.19 -27.96
N THR A 63 33.00 19.16 -26.80
CA THR A 63 33.17 20.20 -25.77
C THR A 63 32.89 19.56 -24.42
N THR A 64 33.97 19.18 -23.74
CA THR A 64 33.93 18.60 -22.39
C THR A 64 33.62 19.71 -21.40
N LEU A 65 32.33 20.02 -21.23
CA LEU A 65 31.82 20.71 -20.05
C LEU A 65 31.35 19.64 -19.07
N MET A 66 32.16 19.38 -18.03
CA MET A 66 31.70 18.62 -16.87
C MET A 66 30.46 19.33 -16.27
N LYS A 67 29.26 18.94 -16.72
CA LYS A 67 28.03 19.31 -16.06
C LYS A 67 28.06 18.71 -14.68
N LYS A 68 28.28 19.52 -13.65
CA LYS A 68 28.01 19.18 -12.24
C LYS A 68 26.60 18.54 -12.23
N LYS A 69 26.53 17.24 -11.91
CA LYS A 69 25.28 16.50 -11.83
C LYS A 69 24.48 17.12 -10.69
N THR A 70 23.54 18.02 -11.01
CA THR A 70 22.65 18.62 -10.01
C THR A 70 21.83 17.50 -9.39
N LYS A 71 21.72 17.50 -8.05
CA LYS A 71 20.96 16.48 -7.34
C LYS A 71 19.49 16.60 -7.75
N ARG A 72 18.88 15.49 -8.12
CA ARG A 72 17.47 15.35 -8.44
C ARG A 72 16.71 14.97 -7.16
N PHE A 73 15.55 15.59 -6.92
CA PHE A 73 14.75 15.41 -5.71
C PHE A 73 13.37 14.78 -5.96
N ASN A 74 13.05 14.36 -7.18
CA ASN A 74 11.71 13.86 -7.51
C ASN A 74 11.28 12.71 -6.58
N GLU A 75 12.14 11.71 -6.38
CA GLU A 75 11.86 10.55 -5.57
C GLU A 75 11.77 10.92 -4.08
N GLU A 76 12.75 11.67 -3.59
CA GLU A 76 12.80 12.08 -2.19
C GLU A 76 11.58 12.95 -1.80
N PHE A 77 11.12 13.81 -2.70
CA PHE A 77 9.92 14.62 -2.47
C PHE A 77 8.66 13.77 -2.44
N ILE A 78 8.56 12.76 -3.32
CA ILE A 78 7.47 11.78 -3.30
C ILE A 78 7.47 11.04 -1.98
N ASP A 79 8.62 10.53 -1.54
CA ASP A 79 8.75 9.73 -0.33
C ASP A 79 8.34 10.52 0.92
N ILE A 80 8.89 11.73 1.12
CA ILE A 80 8.57 12.55 2.30
C ILE A 80 7.11 13.03 2.35
N LEU A 81 6.53 13.37 1.19
CA LEU A 81 5.13 13.78 1.14
C LEU A 81 4.18 12.59 1.28
N SER A 82 4.57 11.40 0.81
CA SER A 82 3.83 10.16 1.04
C SER A 82 3.84 9.79 2.51
N GLU A 83 5.00 9.85 3.18
CA GLU A 83 5.08 9.64 4.63
C GLU A 83 4.21 10.63 5.42
N LEU A 84 4.22 11.92 5.04
CA LEU A 84 3.32 12.91 5.65
C LEU A 84 1.84 12.59 5.38
N THR A 85 1.50 12.05 4.20
CA THR A 85 0.14 11.61 3.88
C THR A 85 -0.30 10.52 4.86
N ASP A 86 0.52 9.48 5.04
CA ASP A 86 0.22 8.34 5.89
C ASP A 86 0.08 8.76 7.37
N ILE A 87 0.96 9.64 7.85
CA ILE A 87 0.88 10.22 9.19
C ILE A 87 -0.43 11.01 9.37
N MET A 88 -0.82 11.83 8.40
CA MET A 88 -2.07 12.59 8.50
C MET A 88 -3.31 11.69 8.46
N VAL A 89 -3.27 10.61 7.66
CA VAL A 89 -4.33 9.58 7.68
C VAL A 89 -4.40 8.92 9.05
N SER A 90 -3.27 8.51 9.62
CA SER A 90 -3.21 7.87 10.94
C SER A 90 -3.65 8.78 12.08
N LYS A 91 -3.57 10.09 11.91
CA LYS A 91 -4.07 11.11 12.86
C LYS A 91 -5.53 11.49 12.65
N GLY A 92 -6.19 10.95 11.63
CA GLY A 92 -7.56 11.31 11.27
C GLY A 92 -7.69 12.71 10.68
N GLU A 93 -6.66 13.21 10.00
CA GLU A 93 -6.62 14.52 9.34
C GLU A 93 -6.75 14.40 7.80
N PRO A 94 -7.92 14.00 7.26
CA PRO A 94 -8.08 13.62 5.84
C PRO A 94 -7.82 14.78 4.86
N PHE A 95 -8.13 16.01 5.26
CA PHE A 95 -7.90 17.18 4.40
C PHE A 95 -6.40 17.47 4.22
N ARG A 96 -5.62 17.34 5.28
CA ARG A 96 -4.15 17.50 5.20
C ARG A 96 -3.51 16.36 4.44
N ALA A 97 -3.96 15.12 4.69
CA ALA A 97 -3.54 13.95 3.94
C ALA A 97 -3.80 14.13 2.43
N LYS A 98 -5.00 14.63 2.08
CA LYS A 98 -5.34 14.93 0.68
C LYS A 98 -4.41 15.95 0.05
N ALA A 99 -4.08 17.04 0.76
CA ALA A 99 -3.19 18.07 0.24
C ALA A 99 -1.79 17.53 -0.09
N TYR A 100 -1.22 16.68 0.78
CA TYR A 100 0.06 16.02 0.50
C TYR A 100 -0.03 15.03 -0.66
N ARG A 101 -1.11 14.25 -0.75
CA ARG A 101 -1.34 13.32 -1.86
C ARG A 101 -1.47 14.04 -3.20
N ASP A 102 -2.24 15.12 -3.24
CA ASP A 102 -2.38 15.96 -4.44
C ASP A 102 -1.00 16.51 -4.88
N ALA A 103 -0.15 16.89 -3.92
CA ALA A 103 1.21 17.34 -4.21
C ALA A 103 2.10 16.21 -4.77
N VAL A 104 2.03 15.01 -4.21
CA VAL A 104 2.71 13.81 -4.74
C VAL A 104 2.31 13.57 -6.20
N GLU A 105 1.01 13.63 -6.51
CA GLU A 105 0.54 13.47 -7.90
C GLU A 105 1.11 14.52 -8.86
N VAL A 106 1.26 15.76 -8.40
CA VAL A 106 1.87 16.83 -9.21
C VAL A 106 3.34 16.54 -9.50
N ILE A 107 4.09 16.07 -8.50
CA ILE A 107 5.51 15.73 -8.65
C ILE A 107 5.69 14.51 -9.56
N ILE A 108 4.86 13.48 -9.43
CA ILE A 108 4.88 12.31 -10.33
C ILE A 108 4.62 12.71 -11.79
N LYS A 109 3.74 13.69 -12.00
CA LYS A 109 3.39 14.21 -13.35
C LYS A 109 4.36 15.26 -13.87
N TYR A 110 5.32 15.69 -13.07
CA TYR A 110 6.30 16.68 -13.49
C TYR A 110 7.22 16.12 -14.56
N ASP A 111 7.35 16.84 -15.68
CA ASP A 111 8.22 16.43 -16.78
C ASP A 111 9.63 16.99 -16.55
N GLY A 112 10.54 16.11 -16.19
CA GLY A 112 11.95 16.42 -15.96
C GLY A 112 12.41 16.30 -14.53
N ASP A 113 13.64 16.72 -14.29
CA ASP A 113 14.30 16.67 -13.00
C ASP A 113 13.95 17.89 -12.13
N ILE A 114 13.53 17.64 -10.90
CA ILE A 114 13.28 18.68 -9.91
C ILE A 114 14.56 18.84 -9.08
N ASN A 115 15.24 19.96 -9.27
CA ASN A 115 16.46 20.29 -8.56
C ASN A 115 16.24 21.35 -7.47
N THR A 116 15.12 22.09 -7.55
CA THR A 116 14.70 23.09 -6.57
C THR A 116 13.19 23.04 -6.40
N ALA A 117 12.70 23.36 -5.21
CA ALA A 117 11.24 23.38 -4.93
C ALA A 117 10.51 24.47 -5.76
N ASN A 118 11.20 25.55 -6.11
CA ASN A 118 10.61 26.65 -6.87
C ASN A 118 10.15 26.25 -8.29
N GLN A 119 10.70 25.17 -8.87
CA GLN A 119 10.23 24.61 -10.14
C GLN A 119 8.77 24.13 -10.07
N LEU A 120 8.25 23.92 -8.86
CA LEU A 120 6.88 23.49 -8.61
C LEU A 120 5.94 24.66 -8.26
N GLU A 121 6.46 25.87 -8.12
CA GLU A 121 5.67 27.04 -7.77
C GLU A 121 4.57 27.34 -8.81
N GLY A 122 3.40 27.75 -8.34
CA GLY A 122 2.23 28.03 -9.18
C GLY A 122 1.51 26.79 -9.74
N LYS A 123 2.03 25.58 -9.53
CA LYS A 123 1.34 24.36 -9.95
C LYS A 123 0.16 24.08 -9.03
N LYS A 124 -1.01 23.77 -9.63
CA LYS A 124 -2.22 23.42 -8.86
C LYS A 124 -1.95 22.17 -8.02
N GLY A 125 -2.15 22.28 -6.72
CA GLY A 125 -1.82 21.22 -5.73
C GLY A 125 -0.53 21.49 -4.95
N ILE A 126 0.29 22.45 -5.39
CA ILE A 126 1.50 22.88 -4.68
C ILE A 126 1.27 24.27 -4.07
N GLY A 127 0.85 24.29 -2.83
CA GLY A 127 0.69 25.53 -2.07
C GLY A 127 1.97 25.98 -1.37
N LYS A 128 1.95 27.20 -0.82
CA LYS A 128 3.09 27.79 -0.10
C LYS A 128 3.64 26.86 1.01
N THR A 129 2.75 26.21 1.76
CA THR A 129 3.14 25.28 2.84
C THR A 129 3.90 24.06 2.30
N ILE A 130 3.53 23.54 1.14
CA ILE A 130 4.25 22.45 0.48
C ILE A 130 5.64 22.92 0.05
N LEU A 131 5.72 24.07 -0.66
CA LEU A 131 7.00 24.64 -1.10
C LEU A 131 7.95 24.88 0.08
N THR A 132 7.45 25.42 1.19
CA THR A 132 8.27 25.62 2.41
C THR A 132 8.87 24.28 2.89
N LYS A 133 8.08 23.20 2.92
CA LYS A 133 8.57 21.87 3.34
C LYS A 133 9.60 21.30 2.36
N LEU A 134 9.36 21.43 1.06
CA LEU A 134 10.30 20.95 0.04
C LEU A 134 11.63 21.72 0.12
N ASN A 135 11.61 23.03 0.37
CA ASN A 135 12.83 23.82 0.60
C ASN A 135 13.53 23.41 1.91
N GLU A 136 12.78 23.23 3.00
CA GLU A 136 13.32 22.70 4.27
C GLU A 136 14.06 21.38 4.05
N TYR A 137 13.47 20.46 3.27
CA TYR A 137 14.11 19.18 2.94
C TYR A 137 15.39 19.33 2.11
N ILE A 138 15.39 20.24 1.13
CA ILE A 138 16.61 20.52 0.32
C ILE A 138 17.74 21.01 1.21
N GLU A 139 17.42 21.87 2.18
CA GLU A 139 18.41 22.52 3.06
C GLU A 139 18.91 21.59 4.17
N THR A 140 18.05 20.78 4.76
CA THR A 140 18.34 20.01 5.98
C THR A 140 18.42 18.49 5.77
N GLY A 141 17.93 17.98 4.64
CA GLY A 141 17.81 16.53 4.36
C GLY A 141 16.66 15.85 5.11
N THR A 142 15.86 16.58 5.89
CA THR A 142 14.71 16.07 6.64
C THR A 142 13.63 17.13 6.81
N LEU A 143 12.50 16.78 7.43
CA LEU A 143 11.45 17.72 7.83
C LEU A 143 11.25 17.66 9.35
N GLN A 144 11.30 18.79 10.02
CA GLN A 144 11.05 18.87 11.47
C GLN A 144 9.71 18.26 11.86
N ILE A 145 8.69 18.44 11.00
CA ILE A 145 7.38 17.83 11.24
C ILE A 145 7.44 16.30 11.23
N LEU A 146 8.20 15.70 10.32
CA LEU A 146 8.39 14.24 10.28
C LEU A 146 9.12 13.76 11.52
N GLU A 147 10.20 14.43 11.93
CA GLU A 147 10.95 14.09 13.14
C GLU A 147 10.07 14.13 14.40
N LYS A 148 9.20 15.16 14.49
CA LYS A 148 8.23 15.28 15.58
C LYS A 148 7.17 14.18 15.54
N GLU A 149 6.58 13.92 14.37
CA GLU A 149 5.50 12.97 14.23
C GLU A 149 5.98 11.51 14.37
N ARG A 150 7.19 11.20 13.95
CA ARG A 150 7.81 9.87 14.19
C ARG A 150 7.96 9.54 15.69
N LYS A 151 8.02 10.57 16.54
CA LYS A 151 8.09 10.45 18.00
C LYS A 151 6.74 10.57 18.70
N ASN A 152 5.68 10.91 17.96
CA ASN A 152 4.34 11.06 18.51
C ASN A 152 3.77 9.69 18.92
N PRO A 153 3.38 9.48 20.19
CA PRO A 153 2.88 8.19 20.67
C PRO A 153 1.74 7.62 19.83
N ILE A 154 0.79 8.47 19.40
CA ILE A 154 -0.32 8.02 18.53
C ILE A 154 0.24 7.46 17.22
N THR A 155 1.16 8.17 16.55
CA THR A 155 1.80 7.72 15.30
C THR A 155 2.61 6.44 15.51
N VAL A 156 3.31 6.34 16.65
CA VAL A 156 4.09 5.15 17.00
C VAL A 156 3.17 3.94 17.18
N LEU A 157 2.09 4.08 17.95
CA LEU A 157 1.16 2.98 18.23
C LEU A 157 0.35 2.54 17.01
N THR A 158 0.03 3.45 16.08
CA THR A 158 -0.66 3.09 14.82
C THR A 158 0.17 2.22 13.86
N LYS A 159 1.46 2.03 14.11
CA LYS A 159 2.28 1.05 13.37
C LYS A 159 1.92 -0.39 13.71
N VAL A 160 1.33 -0.63 14.88
CA VAL A 160 0.86 -1.97 15.26
C VAL A 160 -0.38 -2.33 14.46
N HIS A 161 -0.35 -3.47 13.76
CA HIS A 161 -1.50 -3.94 13.01
C HIS A 161 -2.75 -4.02 13.89
N GLY A 162 -3.87 -3.48 13.39
CA GLY A 162 -5.15 -3.42 14.10
C GLY A 162 -5.32 -2.19 15.00
N ILE A 163 -4.27 -1.40 15.27
CA ILE A 163 -4.38 -0.15 16.03
C ILE A 163 -4.59 1.01 15.07
N GLY A 164 -5.83 1.52 15.00
CA GLY A 164 -6.14 2.77 14.32
C GLY A 164 -6.00 3.99 15.24
N PRO A 165 -6.16 5.23 14.71
CA PRO A 165 -5.97 6.47 15.46
C PRO A 165 -6.79 6.56 16.76
N LYS A 166 -8.05 6.11 16.69
CA LYS A 166 -8.96 6.12 17.86
C LYS A 166 -8.43 5.21 18.98
N LYS A 167 -7.99 4.00 18.62
CA LYS A 167 -7.45 3.04 19.57
C LYS A 167 -6.10 3.50 20.12
N ALA A 168 -5.21 4.03 19.26
CA ALA A 168 -3.94 4.62 19.69
C ALA A 168 -4.16 5.74 20.70
N LYS A 169 -5.14 6.63 20.46
CA LYS A 169 -5.47 7.69 21.43
C LYS A 169 -5.93 7.12 22.77
N GLN A 170 -6.84 6.13 22.77
CA GLN A 170 -7.29 5.46 24.00
C GLN A 170 -6.12 4.87 24.81
N LEU A 171 -5.15 4.26 24.14
CA LEU A 171 -3.95 3.70 24.76
C LEU A 171 -3.07 4.81 25.36
N VAL A 172 -2.88 5.92 24.63
CA VAL A 172 -2.11 7.08 25.13
C VAL A 172 -2.80 7.72 26.34
N ASP A 173 -4.13 7.84 26.31
CA ASP A 173 -4.91 8.44 27.41
C ASP A 173 -4.76 7.63 28.72
N ILE A 174 -4.41 6.34 28.66
CA ILE A 174 -4.11 5.48 29.82
C ILE A 174 -2.60 5.25 30.06
N GLY A 175 -1.74 6.09 29.46
CA GLY A 175 -0.30 6.11 29.71
C GLY A 175 0.56 5.15 28.88
N ILE A 176 0.04 4.59 27.78
CA ILE A 176 0.82 3.78 26.83
C ILE A 176 1.33 4.68 25.71
N GLU A 177 2.63 4.99 25.72
CA GLU A 177 3.22 5.94 24.79
C GLU A 177 4.18 5.29 23.77
N SER A 178 4.56 4.03 23.98
CA SER A 178 5.49 3.30 23.11
C SER A 178 5.04 1.86 22.86
N ILE A 179 5.64 1.24 21.83
CA ILE A 179 5.43 -0.18 21.53
C ILE A 179 5.93 -1.06 22.69
N ASP A 180 7.03 -0.68 23.32
CA ASP A 180 7.58 -1.42 24.46
C ASP A 180 6.67 -1.36 25.69
N ASP A 181 6.07 -0.18 25.95
CA ASP A 181 5.06 -0.04 27.00
C ASP A 181 3.84 -0.91 26.71
N LEU A 182 3.38 -0.93 25.46
CA LEU A 182 2.27 -1.77 25.04
C LEU A 182 2.59 -3.26 25.25
N LYS A 183 3.77 -3.74 24.82
CA LYS A 183 4.22 -5.13 25.01
C LYS A 183 4.30 -5.53 26.48
N LYS A 184 4.81 -4.65 27.35
CA LYS A 184 4.96 -4.91 28.78
C LYS A 184 3.61 -4.95 29.50
N ASN A 185 2.65 -4.16 29.07
CA ASN A 185 1.41 -3.94 29.80
C ASN A 185 0.18 -4.62 29.17
N GLN A 186 0.32 -5.30 28.03
CA GLN A 186 -0.79 -5.87 27.24
C GLN A 186 -1.67 -6.86 28.02
N THR A 187 -1.17 -7.46 29.11
CA THR A 187 -1.91 -8.41 29.96
C THR A 187 -2.62 -7.74 31.15
N LYS A 188 -2.48 -6.41 31.35
CA LYS A 188 -3.23 -5.70 32.38
C LYS A 188 -4.68 -5.55 31.93
N ASN A 189 -5.64 -5.84 32.82
CA ASN A 189 -7.07 -5.89 32.51
C ASN A 189 -7.56 -4.66 31.71
N GLU A 190 -7.24 -3.44 32.13
CA GLU A 190 -7.65 -2.20 31.46
C GLU A 190 -7.13 -2.09 30.02
N ILE A 191 -5.95 -2.68 29.74
CA ILE A 191 -5.33 -2.66 28.43
C ILE A 191 -5.83 -3.84 27.61
N ASP A 192 -5.93 -5.03 28.20
CA ASP A 192 -6.38 -6.25 27.54
C ASP A 192 -7.79 -6.09 26.96
N GLU A 193 -8.71 -5.43 27.67
CA GLU A 193 -10.05 -5.09 27.20
C GLU A 193 -10.06 -4.18 25.96
N LEU A 194 -9.01 -3.40 25.75
CA LEU A 194 -8.84 -2.57 24.57
C LEU A 194 -8.24 -3.34 23.39
N LEU A 195 -7.64 -4.50 23.60
CA LEU A 195 -6.91 -5.26 22.60
C LEU A 195 -7.79 -6.35 21.99
N THR A 196 -8.13 -6.21 20.72
CA THR A 196 -8.73 -7.29 19.94
C THR A 196 -7.68 -8.36 19.60
N ASP A 197 -8.10 -9.57 19.24
CA ASP A 197 -7.20 -10.63 18.82
C ASP A 197 -6.26 -10.21 17.71
N ASN A 198 -6.75 -9.44 16.73
CA ASN A 198 -5.92 -8.89 15.66
C ASN A 198 -4.85 -7.94 16.16
N ILE A 199 -5.15 -7.11 17.18
CA ILE A 199 -4.15 -6.24 17.80
C ILE A 199 -3.12 -7.06 18.56
N LYS A 200 -3.56 -8.10 19.31
CA LYS A 200 -2.66 -9.02 20.02
C LYS A 200 -1.70 -9.71 19.05
N LEU A 201 -2.19 -10.16 17.90
CA LEU A 201 -1.35 -10.69 16.82
C LEU A 201 -0.40 -9.60 16.26
N GLY A 202 -0.89 -8.38 16.05
CA GLY A 202 -0.07 -7.24 15.64
C GLY A 202 1.08 -6.95 16.60
N ILE A 203 0.83 -7.01 17.91
CA ILE A 203 1.86 -6.84 18.96
C ILE A 203 2.84 -8.01 18.93
N LYS A 204 2.34 -9.26 18.88
CA LYS A 204 3.15 -10.48 18.85
C LYS A 204 4.16 -10.49 17.70
N TYR A 205 3.73 -10.06 16.51
CA TYR A 205 4.56 -10.10 15.31
C TYR A 205 5.15 -8.74 14.90
N PHE A 206 5.00 -7.71 15.73
CA PHE A 206 5.44 -6.34 15.40
C PHE A 206 6.90 -6.31 14.92
N ASP A 207 7.83 -6.85 15.69
CA ASP A 207 9.26 -6.81 15.36
C ASP A 207 9.60 -7.62 14.09
N ASN A 208 8.77 -8.58 13.73
CA ASN A 208 8.93 -9.40 12.54
C ASN A 208 8.42 -8.66 11.29
N ILE A 209 7.28 -7.96 11.43
CA ILE A 209 6.63 -7.19 10.36
C ILE A 209 7.48 -5.96 9.99
N GLU A 210 8.06 -5.29 10.98
CA GLU A 210 8.90 -4.09 10.75
C GLU A 210 10.26 -4.41 10.08
N LYS A 211 10.72 -5.67 10.14
CA LYS A 211 11.99 -6.06 9.51
C LYS A 211 11.85 -6.14 8.00
N ARG A 212 12.72 -5.42 7.30
CA ARG A 212 12.81 -5.49 5.83
C ARG A 212 13.09 -6.92 5.38
N ILE A 213 12.41 -7.35 4.32
CA ILE A 213 12.51 -8.68 3.73
C ILE A 213 13.54 -8.62 2.58
N PRO A 214 14.66 -9.35 2.66
CA PRO A 214 15.61 -9.42 1.56
C PRO A 214 14.97 -10.04 0.30
N ARG A 215 15.34 -9.54 -0.89
CA ARG A 215 14.83 -10.06 -2.16
C ARG A 215 15.04 -11.56 -2.33
N GLU A 216 16.16 -12.08 -1.84
CA GLU A 216 16.47 -13.52 -1.92
C GLU A 216 15.51 -14.37 -1.07
N GLU A 217 15.02 -13.84 0.06
CA GLU A 217 14.00 -14.49 0.86
C GLU A 217 12.66 -14.55 0.11
N ILE A 218 12.29 -13.45 -0.58
CA ILE A 218 11.05 -13.42 -1.39
C ILE A 218 11.13 -14.42 -2.56
N LYS A 219 12.31 -14.64 -3.15
CA LYS A 219 12.51 -15.69 -4.16
C LYS A 219 12.24 -17.09 -3.61
N LYS A 220 12.56 -17.37 -2.34
CA LYS A 220 12.22 -18.64 -1.69
C LYS A 220 10.70 -18.83 -1.59
N TYR A 221 9.97 -17.77 -1.16
CA TYR A 221 8.51 -17.77 -1.18
C TYR A 221 7.96 -18.05 -2.58
N LYS A 222 8.49 -17.36 -3.61
CA LYS A 222 8.08 -17.58 -4.99
C LYS A 222 8.27 -19.03 -5.41
N SER A 223 9.42 -19.63 -5.15
CA SER A 223 9.70 -21.03 -5.51
C SER A 223 8.74 -22.01 -4.82
N ILE A 224 8.44 -21.78 -3.55
CA ILE A 224 7.49 -22.63 -2.80
C ILE A 224 6.08 -22.50 -3.36
N PHE A 225 5.65 -21.29 -3.71
CA PHE A 225 4.34 -21.08 -4.33
C PHE A 225 4.29 -21.63 -5.75
N ASP A 226 5.33 -21.48 -6.57
CA ASP A 226 5.43 -22.08 -7.90
C ASP A 226 5.21 -23.61 -7.82
N ASN A 227 5.89 -24.30 -6.90
CA ASN A 227 5.72 -25.73 -6.68
C ASN A 227 4.29 -26.06 -6.24
N LEU A 228 3.76 -25.34 -5.26
CA LEU A 228 2.43 -25.58 -4.73
C LEU A 228 1.33 -25.42 -5.80
N PHE A 229 1.42 -24.39 -6.62
CA PHE A 229 0.43 -24.13 -7.67
C PHE A 229 0.55 -25.13 -8.83
N ASN A 230 1.74 -25.62 -9.13
CA ASN A 230 1.97 -26.61 -10.18
C ASN A 230 1.58 -28.03 -9.77
N GLU A 231 1.82 -28.40 -8.52
CA GLU A 231 1.61 -29.77 -8.03
C GLU A 231 0.17 -30.03 -7.55
N ASN A 232 -0.58 -28.97 -7.23
CA ASN A 232 -1.92 -29.12 -6.67
C ASN A 232 -3.00 -29.09 -7.74
N THR A 233 -3.63 -30.25 -7.98
CA THR A 233 -4.68 -30.41 -8.99
C THR A 233 -5.92 -29.53 -8.74
N SER A 234 -6.19 -29.16 -7.47
CA SER A 234 -7.31 -28.26 -7.16
C SER A 234 -7.05 -26.82 -7.58
N LEU A 235 -5.82 -26.46 -7.92
CA LEU A 235 -5.41 -25.12 -8.36
C LEU A 235 -5.21 -25.00 -9.87
N VAL A 236 -5.63 -26.00 -10.65
CA VAL A 236 -5.49 -25.98 -12.13
C VAL A 236 -6.15 -24.75 -12.73
N GLY A 237 -5.39 -24.03 -13.57
CA GLY A 237 -5.82 -22.76 -14.18
C GLY A 237 -5.71 -21.55 -13.25
N THR A 238 -5.09 -21.71 -12.09
CA THR A 238 -4.76 -20.61 -11.16
C THR A 238 -3.31 -20.20 -11.35
N GLN A 239 -3.06 -18.91 -11.31
CA GLN A 239 -1.70 -18.35 -11.36
C GLN A 239 -1.56 -17.22 -10.34
N PHE A 240 -0.33 -16.89 -9.99
CA PHE A 240 -0.03 -15.79 -9.09
C PHE A 240 1.17 -14.97 -9.58
N ASP A 241 1.24 -13.73 -9.13
CA ASP A 241 2.42 -12.86 -9.28
C ASP A 241 2.72 -12.16 -7.97
N ILE A 242 4.02 -12.01 -7.67
CA ILE A 242 4.48 -11.16 -6.58
C ILE A 242 4.66 -9.75 -7.13
N VAL A 243 3.98 -8.78 -6.52
CA VAL A 243 3.91 -7.40 -6.96
C VAL A 243 4.65 -6.44 -5.99
N GLY A 244 4.17 -5.21 -5.82
CA GLY A 244 4.75 -4.24 -4.90
C GLY A 244 6.21 -3.90 -5.21
N SER A 245 6.97 -3.62 -4.16
CA SER A 245 8.38 -3.26 -4.25
C SER A 245 9.27 -4.36 -4.83
N TYR A 246 8.90 -5.62 -4.66
CA TYR A 246 9.60 -6.75 -5.28
C TYR A 246 9.55 -6.67 -6.81
N ARG A 247 8.38 -6.44 -7.40
CA ARG A 247 8.22 -6.34 -8.86
C ARG A 247 8.91 -5.09 -9.43
N ARG A 248 9.05 -4.01 -8.64
CA ARG A 248 9.84 -2.82 -9.00
C ARG A 248 11.36 -3.05 -9.02
N GLY A 249 11.84 -4.21 -8.57
CA GLY A 249 13.26 -4.55 -8.56
C GLY A 249 14.00 -4.11 -7.29
N ASN A 250 13.30 -3.74 -6.21
CA ASN A 250 13.92 -3.30 -4.97
C ASN A 250 14.73 -4.45 -4.33
N LYS A 251 15.84 -4.10 -3.65
CA LYS A 251 16.69 -5.06 -2.94
C LYS A 251 16.01 -5.64 -1.70
N THR A 252 15.09 -4.88 -1.10
CA THR A 252 14.31 -5.30 0.07
C THR A 252 12.87 -4.80 -0.03
N SER A 253 11.93 -5.49 0.62
CA SER A 253 10.52 -5.12 0.71
C SER A 253 10.07 -4.98 2.17
N GLY A 254 8.96 -4.28 2.42
CA GLY A 254 8.31 -4.21 3.74
C GLY A 254 7.41 -5.42 3.99
N ASP A 255 6.75 -5.87 2.94
CA ASP A 255 5.82 -6.98 2.89
C ASP A 255 5.95 -7.73 1.57
N ILE A 256 5.18 -8.79 1.41
CA ILE A 256 5.08 -9.56 0.16
C ILE A 256 3.65 -9.45 -0.33
N ASP A 257 3.43 -8.73 -1.42
CA ASP A 257 2.13 -8.61 -2.07
C ASP A 257 1.98 -9.66 -3.16
N ILE A 258 0.91 -10.45 -3.12
CA ILE A 258 0.63 -11.53 -4.06
C ILE A 258 -0.73 -11.33 -4.69
N ILE A 259 -0.78 -11.30 -6.01
CA ILE A 259 -2.04 -11.31 -6.76
C ILE A 259 -2.25 -12.72 -7.31
N ILE A 260 -3.46 -13.23 -7.09
CA ILE A 260 -3.92 -14.53 -7.56
C ILE A 260 -5.04 -14.31 -8.58
N THR A 261 -5.04 -15.09 -9.64
CA THR A 261 -6.14 -15.14 -10.61
C THR A 261 -6.42 -16.58 -11.04
N ASN A 262 -7.61 -16.81 -11.59
CA ASN A 262 -7.99 -18.11 -12.13
C ASN A 262 -8.68 -17.92 -13.49
N ASN A 263 -8.26 -18.67 -14.49
CA ASN A 263 -8.76 -18.56 -15.87
C ASN A 263 -10.28 -18.81 -16.03
N LYS A 264 -10.91 -19.48 -15.05
CA LYS A 264 -12.35 -19.74 -15.01
C LYS A 264 -13.11 -18.67 -14.18
N ASN A 265 -12.43 -17.61 -13.74
CA ASN A 265 -12.97 -16.57 -12.84
C ASN A 265 -13.64 -17.17 -11.58
N ASN A 266 -13.10 -18.26 -11.07
CA ASN A 266 -13.59 -18.92 -9.87
C ASN A 266 -13.02 -18.23 -8.61
N LYS A 267 -13.84 -17.44 -7.93
CA LYS A 267 -13.45 -16.71 -6.71
C LYS A 267 -13.26 -17.61 -5.49
N GLU A 268 -13.88 -18.79 -5.47
CA GLU A 268 -13.70 -19.75 -4.35
C GLU A 268 -12.27 -20.30 -4.33
N ILE A 269 -11.57 -20.24 -5.45
CA ILE A 269 -10.17 -20.65 -5.53
C ILE A 269 -9.27 -19.83 -4.58
N PHE A 270 -9.64 -18.56 -4.33
CA PHE A 270 -8.88 -17.70 -3.42
C PHE A 270 -8.88 -18.28 -2.00
N LYS A 271 -10.06 -18.67 -1.51
CA LYS A 271 -10.18 -19.32 -0.20
C LYS A 271 -9.43 -20.64 -0.17
N ASN A 272 -9.56 -21.46 -1.23
CA ASN A 272 -8.86 -22.73 -1.34
C ASN A 272 -7.32 -22.56 -1.27
N VAL A 273 -6.75 -21.56 -1.96
CA VAL A 273 -5.30 -21.26 -1.85
C VAL A 273 -4.91 -20.92 -0.41
N ILE A 274 -5.70 -20.08 0.28
CA ILE A 274 -5.41 -19.71 1.67
C ILE A 274 -5.49 -20.95 2.59
N ASP A 275 -6.52 -21.78 2.43
CA ASP A 275 -6.70 -23.00 3.23
C ASP A 275 -5.51 -23.97 3.02
N ILE A 276 -5.08 -24.20 1.78
CA ILE A 276 -3.91 -25.05 1.47
C ILE A 276 -2.62 -24.50 2.11
N LEU A 277 -2.43 -23.19 2.09
CA LEU A 277 -1.25 -22.56 2.68
C LEU A 277 -1.26 -22.68 4.23
N ILE A 278 -2.44 -22.66 4.85
CA ILE A 278 -2.62 -22.93 6.28
C ILE A 278 -2.30 -24.40 6.60
N GLU A 279 -2.88 -25.33 5.85
CA GLU A 279 -2.64 -26.78 6.03
C GLU A 279 -1.15 -27.15 5.91
N LYS A 280 -0.44 -26.47 4.99
CA LYS A 280 1.02 -26.64 4.82
C LYS A 280 1.86 -25.87 5.84
N ASN A 281 1.25 -25.23 6.84
CA ASN A 281 1.90 -24.40 7.85
C ASN A 281 2.80 -23.28 7.25
N ILE A 282 2.51 -22.81 6.05
CA ILE A 282 3.14 -21.64 5.43
C ILE A 282 2.50 -20.37 5.97
N ILE A 283 1.16 -20.31 6.01
CA ILE A 283 0.41 -19.29 6.76
C ILE A 283 0.32 -19.78 8.21
N ILE A 284 0.90 -19.02 9.13
CA ILE A 284 0.89 -19.32 10.56
C ILE A 284 -0.15 -18.52 11.33
N GLU A 285 -0.56 -17.35 10.81
CA GLU A 285 -1.63 -16.52 11.37
C GLU A 285 -2.39 -15.80 10.23
N VAL A 286 -3.69 -15.64 10.42
CA VAL A 286 -4.55 -14.87 9.53
C VAL A 286 -4.98 -13.59 10.25
N LEU A 287 -4.46 -12.44 9.81
CA LEU A 287 -4.80 -11.13 10.37
C LEU A 287 -6.16 -10.64 9.86
N SER A 288 -6.50 -10.96 8.62
CA SER A 288 -7.78 -10.63 8.00
C SER A 288 -8.05 -11.56 6.84
N LEU A 289 -9.28 -12.06 6.72
CA LEU A 289 -9.73 -12.89 5.61
C LEU A 289 -11.03 -12.33 5.03
N GLY A 290 -10.95 -11.78 3.83
CA GLY A 290 -12.09 -11.37 3.02
C GLY A 290 -12.28 -12.28 1.81
N LYS A 291 -13.29 -11.99 0.99
CA LYS A 291 -13.61 -12.79 -0.20
C LYS A 291 -12.56 -12.72 -1.32
N VAL A 292 -11.80 -11.63 -1.36
CA VAL A 292 -10.82 -11.35 -2.43
C VAL A 292 -9.51 -10.79 -1.89
N LYS A 293 -9.39 -10.61 -0.58
CA LYS A 293 -8.17 -10.12 0.07
C LYS A 293 -7.97 -10.79 1.41
N SER A 294 -6.72 -11.20 1.69
CA SER A 294 -6.30 -11.74 2.98
C SER A 294 -4.98 -11.12 3.38
N LEU A 295 -4.89 -10.74 4.65
CA LEU A 295 -3.65 -10.29 5.29
C LEU A 295 -3.19 -11.40 6.22
N THR A 296 -1.96 -11.85 6.06
CA THR A 296 -1.46 -13.03 6.77
C THR A 296 -0.04 -12.83 7.30
N ILE A 297 0.32 -13.66 8.26
CA ILE A 297 1.71 -13.90 8.65
C ILE A 297 2.11 -15.25 8.08
N CYS A 298 3.08 -15.26 7.21
CA CYS A 298 3.68 -16.49 6.66
C CYS A 298 5.06 -16.72 7.26
N LYS A 299 5.45 -18.00 7.36
CA LYS A 299 6.76 -18.38 7.81
C LYS A 299 7.29 -19.56 7.00
N LEU A 300 8.46 -19.42 6.42
CA LEU A 300 9.18 -20.55 5.85
C LEU A 300 9.99 -21.29 6.93
N PRO A 301 10.33 -22.57 6.73
CA PRO A 301 11.18 -23.32 7.65
C PRO A 301 12.48 -22.57 7.95
N ASN A 302 12.81 -22.42 9.23
CA ASN A 302 14.01 -21.71 9.72
C ASN A 302 14.13 -20.22 9.35
N GLU A 303 13.05 -19.60 8.82
CA GLU A 303 13.02 -18.18 8.47
C GLU A 303 12.19 -17.37 9.48
N THR A 304 12.33 -16.06 9.42
CA THR A 304 11.55 -15.11 10.22
C THR A 304 10.10 -15.03 9.69
N PRO A 305 9.07 -14.94 10.56
CA PRO A 305 7.71 -14.64 10.13
C PRO A 305 7.64 -13.34 9.33
N ARG A 306 6.86 -13.34 8.24
CA ARG A 306 6.72 -12.20 7.32
C ARG A 306 5.26 -11.90 7.05
N ARG A 307 4.94 -10.62 6.86
CA ARG A 307 3.64 -10.21 6.37
C ARG A 307 3.53 -10.53 4.89
N VAL A 308 2.49 -11.28 4.54
CA VAL A 308 2.15 -11.62 3.16
C VAL A 308 0.68 -11.29 2.92
N ASP A 309 0.43 -10.42 1.96
CA ASP A 309 -0.89 -9.95 1.58
C ASP A 309 -1.30 -10.63 0.27
N PHE A 310 -2.43 -11.34 0.30
CA PHE A 310 -2.99 -12.01 -0.87
C PHE A 310 -4.19 -11.23 -1.39
N LEU A 311 -4.27 -11.10 -2.71
CA LEU A 311 -5.37 -10.47 -3.42
C LEU A 311 -5.83 -11.35 -4.57
N TYR A 312 -7.13 -11.56 -4.72
CA TYR A 312 -7.71 -12.15 -5.91
C TYR A 312 -8.09 -11.07 -6.91
N SER A 313 -7.70 -11.27 -8.17
CA SER A 313 -8.13 -10.44 -9.30
C SER A 313 -8.80 -11.32 -10.35
N PRO A 314 -9.97 -10.94 -10.89
CA PRO A 314 -10.57 -11.58 -12.05
C PRO A 314 -9.59 -11.58 -13.23
N PRO A 315 -9.64 -12.58 -14.14
CA PRO A 315 -8.67 -12.69 -15.24
C PRO A 315 -8.71 -11.51 -16.22
N ASP A 316 -9.86 -10.89 -16.43
CA ASP A 316 -10.04 -9.68 -17.25
C ASP A 316 -9.46 -8.41 -16.61
N GLU A 317 -9.37 -8.36 -15.28
CA GLU A 317 -8.80 -7.25 -14.52
C GLU A 317 -7.33 -7.49 -14.10
N TYR A 318 -6.82 -8.71 -14.27
CA TYR A 318 -5.54 -9.15 -13.72
C TYR A 318 -4.34 -8.28 -14.13
N TYR A 319 -4.21 -7.93 -15.39
CA TYR A 319 -3.11 -7.10 -15.87
C TYR A 319 -3.19 -5.65 -15.36
N PHE A 320 -4.39 -5.15 -15.12
CA PHE A 320 -4.59 -3.84 -14.47
C PHE A 320 -4.22 -3.89 -13.00
N ALA A 321 -4.62 -4.98 -12.31
CA ALA A 321 -4.23 -5.22 -10.93
C ALA A 321 -2.72 -5.33 -10.77
N LEU A 322 -2.02 -6.06 -11.66
CA LEU A 322 -0.56 -6.15 -11.68
C LEU A 322 0.11 -4.77 -11.79
N LEU A 323 -0.41 -3.90 -12.66
CA LEU A 323 0.13 -2.55 -12.82
C LEU A 323 -0.15 -1.69 -11.59
N TYR A 324 -1.38 -1.74 -11.08
CA TYR A 324 -1.82 -0.96 -9.94
C TYR A 324 -1.05 -1.33 -8.66
N PHE A 325 -0.99 -2.61 -8.32
CA PHE A 325 -0.30 -3.10 -7.12
C PHE A 325 1.22 -3.15 -7.25
N THR A 326 1.75 -3.06 -8.47
CA THR A 326 3.20 -2.82 -8.64
C THR A 326 3.57 -1.43 -8.13
N GLY A 327 2.65 -0.47 -8.19
CA GLY A 327 2.91 0.92 -7.87
C GLY A 327 3.78 1.62 -8.92
N SER A 328 3.95 2.93 -8.77
CA SER A 328 4.86 3.72 -9.61
C SER A 328 6.29 3.65 -9.09
N LYS A 329 7.26 3.64 -10.04
CA LYS A 329 8.63 4.01 -9.71
C LYS A 329 8.72 5.50 -9.54
#